data_013444742c3978433b6197a661402254
#
_entry.id   013444742c3978433b6197a661402254
#
_cell.length_a   1.000
_cell.length_b   1.000
_cell.length_c   1.000
_cell.angle_alpha   90.00
_cell.angle_beta   90.00
_cell.angle_gamma   90.00
#
_symmetry.space_group_name_H-M   'P 1'
#
loop_
_entity.id
_entity.type
_entity.pdbx_description
1 polymer ?
#
loop_
_entity_poly.entity_id
_entity_poly.type
_entity_poly.pdbx_seq_one_letter_code
_entity_poly.pdbx_strand_id
1 'polypeptide(L)'
;MREGKKRPFAINVWRWGLLILLLVLWEIGARLKWIDPFFFSSPLEIARTAVIKWQGGTLWRDIAYTGASTLLGFVLGTVIGSVVGLLFWFSRPVAQVAEPWMIVLNALPKLALAPVLVIWFGIGFLSKVILAFLMTVVVAAMSAYSGVRTADPALETLMVSLGARRMQIFTRLIVPSAMPSIITGLRVNIALAMAGSIVGEFIASDRGLGRMIVYAGTTFDLKLVWVGVTVLSILSVLMYASVVLLEKVLMRHWHGAVTE
;
A
#
# COMPACT_ATOMS: atom_id res chain seq x y z
N MET A 1 -20.68 37.09 -3.16
CA MET A 1 -21.00 35.89 -2.38
C MET A 1 -19.70 35.20 -1.96
N ARG A 2 -19.29 35.36 -0.68
CA ARG A 2 -18.01 34.89 -0.13
C ARG A 2 -18.29 33.77 0.89
N GLU A 3 -18.63 32.55 0.45
CA GLU A 3 -18.89 31.42 1.35
C GLU A 3 -17.90 30.23 1.21
N GLY A 4 -16.83 30.34 0.41
CA GLY A 4 -16.01 29.19 0.00
C GLY A 4 -14.83 28.79 0.91
N LYS A 5 -14.41 29.60 1.89
CA LYS A 5 -13.11 29.37 2.57
C LYS A 5 -13.15 28.86 4.02
N LYS A 6 -14.31 28.82 4.68
CA LYS A 6 -14.42 28.40 6.10
C LYS A 6 -14.76 26.92 6.31
N ARG A 7 -15.21 26.20 5.27
CA ARG A 7 -15.61 24.79 5.36
C ARG A 7 -14.47 23.79 5.68
N PRO A 8 -13.25 23.90 5.11
CA PRO A 8 -12.22 22.87 5.38
C PRO A 8 -11.70 22.89 6.82
N PHE A 9 -11.63 24.08 7.46
CA PHE A 9 -11.16 24.18 8.86
C PHE A 9 -12.17 23.55 9.83
N ALA A 10 -13.44 23.89 9.72
CA ALA A 10 -14.50 23.33 10.56
C ALA A 10 -14.57 21.78 10.42
N ILE A 11 -14.48 21.25 9.21
CA ILE A 11 -14.50 19.80 8.96
C ILE A 11 -13.29 19.12 9.62
N ASN A 12 -12.12 19.72 9.56
CA ASN A 12 -10.93 19.16 10.21
C ASN A 12 -11.04 19.19 11.74
N VAL A 13 -11.58 20.26 12.32
CA VAL A 13 -11.85 20.36 13.76
C VAL A 13 -12.82 19.25 14.21
N TRP A 14 -13.89 19.00 13.46
CA TRP A 14 -14.83 17.92 13.76
C TRP A 14 -14.18 16.55 13.67
N ARG A 15 -13.31 16.29 12.68
CA ARG A 15 -12.60 15.01 12.52
C ARG A 15 -11.67 14.72 13.70
N TRP A 16 -10.84 15.69 14.07
CA TRP A 16 -9.93 15.52 15.21
C TRP A 16 -10.70 15.51 16.54
N GLY A 17 -11.74 16.30 16.68
CA GLY A 17 -12.63 16.30 17.85
C GLY A 17 -13.29 14.94 18.07
N LEU A 18 -13.80 14.30 17.01
CA LEU A 18 -14.37 12.96 17.09
C LEU A 18 -13.34 11.92 17.51
N LEU A 19 -12.13 11.96 16.93
CA LEU A 19 -11.04 11.04 17.29
C LEU A 19 -10.68 11.18 18.77
N ILE A 20 -10.47 12.42 19.25
CA ILE A 20 -10.14 12.70 20.65
C ILE A 20 -11.27 12.23 21.55
N LEU A 21 -12.52 12.51 21.20
CA LEU A 21 -13.69 12.08 21.96
C LEU A 21 -13.72 10.55 22.11
N LEU A 22 -13.50 9.80 21.02
CA LEU A 22 -13.46 8.34 21.05
C LEU A 22 -12.34 7.81 21.94
N LEU A 23 -11.13 8.41 21.87
CA LEU A 23 -10.01 8.02 22.74
C LEU A 23 -10.30 8.30 24.22
N VAL A 24 -10.93 9.45 24.52
CA VAL A 24 -11.32 9.82 25.90
C VAL A 24 -12.40 8.87 26.42
N LEU A 25 -13.42 8.57 25.62
CA LEU A 25 -14.46 7.60 25.99
C LEU A 25 -13.89 6.21 26.23
N TRP A 26 -12.93 5.77 25.42
CA TRP A 26 -12.24 4.50 25.62
C TRP A 26 -11.44 4.50 26.93
N GLU A 27 -10.65 5.54 27.20
CA GLU A 27 -9.87 5.67 28.44
C GLU A 27 -10.79 5.67 29.67
N ILE A 28 -11.91 6.44 29.64
CA ILE A 28 -12.89 6.49 30.73
C ILE A 28 -13.55 5.12 30.93
N GLY A 29 -13.98 4.46 29.85
CA GLY A 29 -14.60 3.14 29.91
C GLY A 29 -13.68 2.08 30.49
N ALA A 30 -12.37 2.12 30.16
CA ALA A 30 -11.36 1.25 30.74
C ALA A 30 -11.13 1.52 32.24
N ARG A 31 -11.08 2.81 32.66
CA ARG A 31 -10.92 3.19 34.08
C ARG A 31 -12.13 2.85 34.94
N LEU A 32 -13.31 3.04 34.40
CA LEU A 32 -14.57 2.69 35.09
C LEU A 32 -14.88 1.18 35.05
N LYS A 33 -14.00 0.39 34.39
CA LYS A 33 -14.20 -1.08 34.20
C LYS A 33 -15.49 -1.44 33.46
N TRP A 34 -16.05 -0.52 32.68
CA TRP A 34 -17.11 -0.80 31.70
C TRP A 34 -16.59 -1.65 30.56
N ILE A 35 -15.31 -1.44 30.22
CA ILE A 35 -14.55 -2.22 29.27
C ILE A 35 -13.48 -2.94 30.07
N ASP A 36 -13.37 -4.27 29.93
CA ASP A 36 -12.33 -5.03 30.63
C ASP A 36 -10.94 -4.62 30.15
N PRO A 37 -10.11 -4.04 31.05
CA PRO A 37 -8.76 -3.57 30.68
C PRO A 37 -7.82 -4.71 30.25
N PHE A 38 -8.14 -5.96 30.61
CA PHE A 38 -7.36 -7.12 30.18
C PHE A 38 -7.48 -7.33 28.67
N PHE A 39 -8.70 -7.27 28.11
CA PHE A 39 -8.93 -7.52 26.69
C PHE A 39 -8.67 -6.30 25.81
N PHE A 40 -9.04 -5.12 26.26
CA PHE A 40 -9.03 -3.92 25.43
C PHE A 40 -7.92 -2.93 25.78
N SER A 41 -7.22 -3.11 26.92
CA SER A 41 -6.24 -2.17 27.43
C SER A 41 -6.83 -0.74 27.59
N SER A 42 -5.99 0.27 27.66
CA SER A 42 -6.39 1.69 27.56
C SER A 42 -5.40 2.48 26.73
N PRO A 43 -5.81 3.59 26.12
CA PRO A 43 -4.91 4.46 25.35
C PRO A 43 -3.65 4.84 26.10
N LEU A 44 -3.75 5.15 27.40
CA LEU A 44 -2.61 5.53 28.24
C LEU A 44 -1.64 4.35 28.45
N GLU A 45 -2.15 3.15 28.74
CA GLU A 45 -1.34 1.95 28.93
C GLU A 45 -0.64 1.53 27.63
N ILE A 46 -1.34 1.65 26.49
CA ILE A 46 -0.77 1.41 25.16
C ILE A 46 0.39 2.37 24.92
N ALA A 47 0.20 3.67 25.19
CA ALA A 47 1.23 4.67 25.00
C ALA A 47 2.45 4.43 25.92
N ARG A 48 2.25 4.10 27.19
CA ARG A 48 3.32 3.75 28.14
C ARG A 48 4.13 2.53 27.66
N THR A 49 3.42 1.47 27.29
CA THR A 49 4.05 0.23 26.81
C THR A 49 4.84 0.48 25.51
N ALA A 50 4.30 1.29 24.60
CA ALA A 50 4.98 1.70 23.38
C ALA A 50 6.29 2.45 23.66
N VAL A 51 6.29 3.39 24.61
CA VAL A 51 7.49 4.13 25.04
C VAL A 51 8.57 3.20 25.62
N ILE A 52 8.18 2.27 26.48
CA ILE A 52 9.12 1.29 27.07
C ILE A 52 9.74 0.42 25.96
N LYS A 53 8.93 -0.09 25.02
CA LYS A 53 9.44 -0.90 23.89
C LYS A 53 10.29 -0.09 22.91
N TRP A 54 9.99 1.19 22.76
CA TRP A 54 10.80 2.13 21.95
C TRP A 54 12.18 2.34 22.57
N GLN A 55 12.23 2.63 23.87
CA GLN A 55 13.49 2.81 24.61
C GLN A 55 14.35 1.54 24.61
N GLY A 56 13.72 0.36 24.64
CA GLY A 56 14.40 -0.92 24.50
C GLY A 56 14.89 -1.23 23.07
N GLY A 57 14.58 -0.38 22.08
CA GLY A 57 15.03 -0.49 20.69
C GLY A 57 14.38 -1.63 19.88
N THR A 58 13.50 -2.43 20.50
CA THR A 58 12.82 -3.54 19.81
C THR A 58 11.75 -3.02 18.85
N LEU A 59 10.94 -2.06 19.29
CA LEU A 59 9.84 -1.52 18.50
C LEU A 59 10.33 -0.85 17.21
N TRP A 60 11.41 -0.10 17.27
CA TRP A 60 12.02 0.54 16.09
C TRP A 60 12.49 -0.50 15.06
N ARG A 61 13.12 -1.58 15.51
CA ARG A 61 13.58 -2.66 14.62
C ARG A 61 12.41 -3.34 13.91
N ASP A 62 11.31 -3.59 14.62
CA ASP A 62 10.12 -4.21 14.06
C ASP A 62 9.41 -3.26 13.07
N ILE A 63 9.32 -1.96 13.37
CA ILE A 63 8.81 -0.93 12.44
C ILE A 63 9.64 -0.90 11.16
N ALA A 64 10.98 -0.84 11.31
CA ALA A 64 11.88 -0.79 10.15
C ALA A 64 11.80 -2.06 9.30
N TYR A 65 11.67 -3.23 9.91
CA TYR A 65 11.54 -4.50 9.22
C TYR A 65 10.23 -4.57 8.39
N THR A 66 9.07 -4.29 9.02
CA THR A 66 7.77 -4.27 8.34
C THR A 66 7.73 -3.20 7.26
N GLY A 67 8.23 -1.99 7.55
CA GLY A 67 8.27 -0.90 6.59
C GLY A 67 9.14 -1.21 5.38
N ALA A 68 10.34 -1.76 5.60
CA ALA A 68 11.27 -2.11 4.52
C ALA A 68 10.74 -3.25 3.64
N SER A 69 10.18 -4.33 4.22
CA SER A 69 9.62 -5.44 3.45
C SER A 69 8.42 -5.00 2.62
N THR A 70 7.54 -4.17 3.18
CA THR A 70 6.41 -3.57 2.47
C THR A 70 6.89 -2.69 1.32
N LEU A 71 7.83 -1.78 1.59
CA LEU A 71 8.31 -0.82 0.59
C LEU A 71 9.01 -1.52 -0.58
N LEU A 72 9.87 -2.51 -0.29
CA LEU A 72 10.55 -3.27 -1.34
C LEU A 72 9.56 -4.08 -2.19
N GLY A 73 8.61 -4.79 -1.57
CA GLY A 73 7.57 -5.51 -2.29
C GLY A 73 6.70 -4.59 -3.14
N PHE A 74 6.31 -3.42 -2.58
CA PHE A 74 5.57 -2.38 -3.29
C PHE A 74 6.32 -1.86 -4.52
N VAL A 75 7.58 -1.47 -4.36
CA VAL A 75 8.39 -0.91 -5.46
C VAL A 75 8.60 -1.95 -6.55
N LEU A 76 9.06 -3.15 -6.17
CA LEU A 76 9.30 -4.22 -7.14
C LEU A 76 8.01 -4.61 -7.89
N GLY A 77 6.91 -4.83 -7.16
CA GLY A 77 5.64 -5.21 -7.76
C GLY A 77 5.05 -4.12 -8.65
N THR A 78 5.11 -2.88 -8.20
CA THR A 78 4.62 -1.74 -8.98
C THR A 78 5.44 -1.51 -10.25
N VAL A 79 6.77 -1.51 -10.14
CA VAL A 79 7.64 -1.26 -11.30
C VAL A 79 7.54 -2.41 -12.31
N ILE A 80 7.73 -3.65 -11.86
CA ILE A 80 7.69 -4.82 -12.76
C ILE A 80 6.30 -4.98 -13.37
N GLY A 81 5.24 -4.87 -12.57
CA GLY A 81 3.87 -4.95 -13.05
C GLY A 81 3.55 -3.85 -14.07
N SER A 82 3.93 -2.60 -13.79
CA SER A 82 3.69 -1.49 -14.73
C SER A 82 4.47 -1.69 -16.04
N VAL A 83 5.71 -2.15 -15.98
CA VAL A 83 6.49 -2.47 -17.19
C VAL A 83 5.79 -3.55 -18.01
N VAL A 84 5.36 -4.65 -17.37
CA VAL A 84 4.64 -5.73 -18.06
C VAL A 84 3.36 -5.22 -18.69
N GLY A 85 2.56 -4.43 -17.97
CA GLY A 85 1.32 -3.86 -18.49
C GLY A 85 1.54 -2.91 -19.69
N LEU A 86 2.59 -2.09 -19.65
CA LEU A 86 2.97 -1.22 -20.76
C LEU A 86 3.44 -2.02 -21.98
N LEU A 87 4.18 -3.11 -21.78
CA LEU A 87 4.70 -3.95 -22.86
C LEU A 87 3.59 -4.65 -23.66
N PHE A 88 2.39 -4.82 -23.12
CA PHE A 88 1.25 -5.38 -23.85
C PHE A 88 0.83 -4.54 -25.07
N TRP A 89 1.20 -3.26 -25.12
CA TRP A 89 1.00 -2.43 -26.31
C TRP A 89 1.73 -2.98 -27.56
N PHE A 90 2.90 -3.60 -27.36
CA PHE A 90 3.70 -4.10 -28.49
C PHE A 90 3.06 -5.30 -29.20
N SER A 91 2.14 -6.05 -28.57
CA SER A 91 1.53 -7.23 -29.18
C SER A 91 0.08 -7.41 -28.71
N ARG A 92 -0.85 -7.00 -29.59
CA ARG A 92 -2.29 -7.20 -29.34
C ARG A 92 -2.66 -8.67 -29.05
N PRO A 93 -2.14 -9.68 -29.80
CA PRO A 93 -2.44 -11.07 -29.49
C PRO A 93 -1.98 -11.49 -28.10
N VAL A 94 -0.77 -11.09 -27.68
CA VAL A 94 -0.26 -11.38 -26.35
C VAL A 94 -1.12 -10.72 -25.27
N ALA A 95 -1.52 -9.47 -25.48
CA ALA A 95 -2.40 -8.75 -24.55
C ALA A 95 -3.77 -9.46 -24.41
N GLN A 96 -4.40 -9.87 -25.51
CA GLN A 96 -5.68 -10.56 -25.50
C GLN A 96 -5.62 -11.91 -24.79
N VAL A 97 -4.52 -12.63 -24.88
CA VAL A 97 -4.30 -13.89 -24.16
C VAL A 97 -4.00 -13.62 -22.69
N ALA A 98 -3.21 -12.58 -22.37
CA ALA A 98 -2.80 -12.28 -21.02
C ALA A 98 -3.92 -11.66 -20.15
N GLU A 99 -4.84 -10.90 -20.75
CA GLU A 99 -5.92 -10.18 -20.03
C GLU A 99 -6.77 -11.12 -19.16
N PRO A 100 -7.35 -12.23 -19.66
CA PRO A 100 -8.09 -13.17 -18.81
C PRO A 100 -7.22 -13.83 -17.73
N TRP A 101 -5.94 -14.11 -18.00
CA TRP A 101 -5.03 -14.65 -17.02
C TRP A 101 -4.72 -13.67 -15.90
N MET A 102 -4.56 -12.38 -16.21
CA MET A 102 -4.40 -11.34 -15.19
C MET A 102 -5.61 -11.29 -14.25
N ILE A 103 -6.83 -11.41 -14.78
CA ILE A 103 -8.07 -11.45 -13.98
C ILE A 103 -8.05 -12.68 -13.06
N VAL A 104 -7.76 -13.86 -13.60
CA VAL A 104 -7.63 -15.09 -12.79
C VAL A 104 -6.57 -14.97 -11.73
N LEU A 105 -5.36 -14.51 -12.08
CA LEU A 105 -4.26 -14.30 -11.12
C LEU A 105 -4.61 -13.26 -10.05
N ASN A 106 -5.41 -12.25 -10.38
CA ASN A 106 -5.87 -11.28 -9.39
C ASN A 106 -6.91 -11.87 -8.44
N ALA A 107 -7.77 -12.76 -8.91
CA ALA A 107 -8.80 -13.43 -8.12
C ALA A 107 -8.23 -14.53 -7.20
N LEU A 108 -7.03 -15.06 -7.48
CA LEU A 108 -6.40 -16.07 -6.62
C LEU A 108 -6.19 -15.54 -5.19
N PRO A 109 -6.46 -16.36 -4.16
CA PRO A 109 -6.20 -15.99 -2.78
C PRO A 109 -4.70 -16.01 -2.46
N LYS A 110 -3.97 -14.99 -2.97
CA LYS A 110 -2.50 -14.90 -2.87
C LYS A 110 -1.98 -15.01 -1.44
N LEU A 111 -2.77 -14.54 -0.45
CA LEU A 111 -2.41 -14.66 0.95
C LEU A 111 -2.33 -16.12 1.43
N ALA A 112 -3.09 -17.03 0.80
CA ALA A 112 -3.00 -18.46 1.10
C ALA A 112 -1.68 -19.09 0.65
N LEU A 113 -0.92 -18.42 -0.22
CA LEU A 113 0.42 -18.86 -0.63
C LEU A 113 1.50 -18.56 0.42
N ALA A 114 1.20 -17.77 1.44
CA ALA A 114 2.21 -17.34 2.42
C ALA A 114 2.93 -18.50 3.11
N PRO A 115 2.28 -19.61 3.56
CA PRO A 115 3.00 -20.77 4.11
C PRO A 115 3.97 -21.40 3.10
N VAL A 116 3.56 -21.49 1.82
CA VAL A 116 4.40 -22.07 0.75
C VAL A 116 5.63 -21.19 0.52
N LEU A 117 5.45 -19.87 0.50
CA LEU A 117 6.55 -18.92 0.34
C LEU A 117 7.53 -18.98 1.51
N VAL A 118 7.05 -19.22 2.72
CA VAL A 118 7.91 -19.42 3.88
C VAL A 118 8.73 -20.71 3.76
N ILE A 119 8.13 -21.79 3.24
CA ILE A 119 8.85 -23.04 2.99
C ILE A 119 9.94 -22.86 1.92
N TRP A 120 9.66 -22.13 0.85
CA TRP A 120 10.59 -21.94 -0.28
C TRP A 120 11.69 -20.93 0.02
N PHE A 121 11.36 -19.81 0.68
CA PHE A 121 12.27 -18.67 0.87
C PHE A 121 12.68 -18.44 2.33
N GLY A 122 12.20 -19.29 3.24
CA GLY A 122 12.49 -19.20 4.67
C GLY A 122 11.61 -18.20 5.43
N ILE A 123 11.74 -18.23 6.77
CA ILE A 123 11.02 -17.34 7.69
C ILE A 123 11.52 -15.89 7.69
N GLY A 124 12.59 -15.60 6.96
CA GLY A 124 13.28 -14.31 6.92
C GLY A 124 12.53 -13.23 6.13
N PHE A 125 13.25 -12.18 5.83
CA PHE A 125 12.77 -10.96 5.16
C PHE A 125 12.23 -11.22 3.75
N LEU A 126 12.88 -12.12 2.98
CA LEU A 126 12.60 -12.32 1.56
C LEU A 126 11.19 -12.83 1.29
N SER A 127 10.68 -13.77 2.09
CA SER A 127 9.31 -14.29 1.94
C SER A 127 8.23 -13.20 2.09
N LYS A 128 8.45 -12.19 2.94
CA LYS A 128 7.54 -11.04 3.14
C LYS A 128 7.58 -10.11 1.93
N VAL A 129 8.77 -9.82 1.44
CA VAL A 129 8.95 -9.01 0.21
C VAL A 129 8.27 -9.68 -0.98
N ILE A 130 8.45 -11.01 -1.15
CA ILE A 130 7.83 -11.75 -2.26
C ILE A 130 6.31 -11.76 -2.12
N LEU A 131 5.77 -11.95 -0.91
CA LEU A 131 4.31 -11.91 -0.72
C LEU A 131 3.74 -10.51 -1.03
N ALA A 132 4.39 -9.45 -0.55
CA ALA A 132 4.02 -8.08 -0.87
C ALA A 132 4.12 -7.79 -2.38
N PHE A 133 5.16 -8.29 -3.05
CA PHE A 133 5.33 -8.24 -4.50
C PHE A 133 4.18 -8.95 -5.24
N LEU A 134 3.84 -10.18 -4.87
CA LEU A 134 2.75 -10.94 -5.50
C LEU A 134 1.40 -10.26 -5.33
N MET A 135 1.18 -9.56 -4.22
CA MET A 135 -0.05 -8.80 -3.99
C MET A 135 -0.19 -7.61 -4.95
N THR A 136 0.93 -7.01 -5.37
CA THR A 136 0.95 -5.75 -6.11
C THR A 136 1.19 -5.89 -7.61
N VAL A 137 2.00 -6.87 -8.05
CA VAL A 137 2.48 -6.96 -9.43
C VAL A 137 1.35 -7.08 -10.45
N VAL A 138 0.35 -7.91 -10.19
CA VAL A 138 -0.77 -8.13 -11.11
C VAL A 138 -1.65 -6.88 -11.20
N VAL A 139 -1.94 -6.24 -10.05
CA VAL A 139 -2.75 -5.01 -10.00
C VAL A 139 -2.04 -3.87 -10.71
N ALA A 140 -0.72 -3.74 -10.54
CA ALA A 140 0.08 -2.77 -11.27
C ALA A 140 0.06 -3.01 -12.78
N ALA A 141 0.17 -4.27 -13.22
CA ALA A 141 0.10 -4.62 -14.64
C ALA A 141 -1.27 -4.28 -15.24
N MET A 142 -2.35 -4.60 -14.53
CA MET A 142 -3.72 -4.27 -14.95
C MET A 142 -3.92 -2.75 -15.04
N SER A 143 -3.44 -1.98 -14.05
CA SER A 143 -3.52 -0.52 -14.04
C SER A 143 -2.77 0.10 -15.22
N ALA A 144 -1.55 -0.37 -15.49
CA ALA A 144 -0.74 0.09 -16.60
C ALA A 144 -1.37 -0.27 -17.95
N TYR A 145 -1.85 -1.50 -18.12
CA TYR A 145 -2.51 -1.93 -19.34
C TYR A 145 -3.83 -1.18 -19.57
N SER A 146 -4.62 -0.92 -18.53
CA SER A 146 -5.81 -0.06 -18.62
C SER A 146 -5.42 1.34 -19.11
N GLY A 147 -4.35 1.90 -18.59
CA GLY A 147 -3.83 3.19 -19.04
C GLY A 147 -3.35 3.19 -20.51
N VAL A 148 -2.72 2.11 -20.98
CA VAL A 148 -2.36 1.94 -22.40
C VAL A 148 -3.59 2.06 -23.30
N ARG A 149 -4.73 1.52 -22.88
CA ARG A 149 -5.99 1.55 -23.64
C ARG A 149 -6.66 2.93 -23.66
N THR A 150 -6.21 3.89 -22.85
CA THR A 150 -6.71 5.28 -22.90
C THR A 150 -6.03 6.14 -23.95
N ALA A 151 -4.95 5.66 -24.56
CA ALA A 151 -4.28 6.37 -25.66
C ALA A 151 -5.22 6.55 -26.86
N ASP A 152 -5.25 7.77 -27.42
CA ASP A 152 -6.10 8.10 -28.55
C ASP A 152 -5.59 7.41 -29.83
N PRO A 153 -6.40 6.52 -30.47
CA PRO A 153 -6.02 5.86 -31.71
C PRO A 153 -5.79 6.84 -32.88
N ALA A 154 -6.44 8.01 -32.87
CA ALA A 154 -6.24 9.03 -33.90
C ALA A 154 -4.84 9.65 -33.81
N LEU A 155 -4.34 9.89 -32.59
CA LEU A 155 -2.97 10.37 -32.39
C LEU A 155 -1.94 9.30 -32.77
N GLU A 156 -2.21 8.03 -32.48
CA GLU A 156 -1.33 6.93 -32.92
C GLU A 156 -1.24 6.89 -34.44
N THR A 157 -2.39 6.95 -35.15
CA THR A 157 -2.44 6.99 -36.61
C THR A 157 -1.71 8.21 -37.20
N LEU A 158 -1.89 9.38 -36.59
CA LEU A 158 -1.21 10.61 -37.00
C LEU A 158 0.31 10.45 -36.88
N MET A 159 0.80 9.93 -35.74
CA MET A 159 2.24 9.71 -35.55
C MET A 159 2.82 8.72 -36.56
N VAL A 160 2.08 7.65 -36.92
CA VAL A 160 2.47 6.72 -38.00
C VAL A 160 2.55 7.44 -39.33
N SER A 161 1.57 8.28 -39.67
CA SER A 161 1.53 9.05 -40.94
C SER A 161 2.67 10.06 -41.05
N LEU A 162 3.15 10.57 -39.92
CA LEU A 162 4.33 11.44 -39.81
C LEU A 162 5.66 10.67 -39.81
N GLY A 163 5.65 9.34 -39.98
CA GLY A 163 6.85 8.51 -40.04
C GLY A 163 7.48 8.19 -38.71
N ALA A 164 6.74 8.33 -37.61
CA ALA A 164 7.24 7.99 -36.26
C ALA A 164 7.54 6.50 -36.17
N ARG A 165 8.70 6.18 -35.58
CA ARG A 165 9.07 4.78 -35.27
C ARG A 165 8.24 4.27 -34.09
N ARG A 166 8.02 2.96 -34.04
CA ARG A 166 7.22 2.31 -33.00
C ARG A 166 7.63 2.68 -31.56
N MET A 167 8.94 2.78 -31.30
CA MET A 167 9.46 3.21 -29.99
C MET A 167 9.16 4.69 -29.70
N GLN A 168 9.11 5.54 -30.72
CA GLN A 168 8.73 6.95 -30.53
C GLN A 168 7.25 7.09 -30.16
N ILE A 169 6.37 6.29 -30.76
CA ILE A 169 4.95 6.22 -30.40
C ILE A 169 4.82 5.72 -28.96
N PHE A 170 5.52 4.64 -28.61
CA PHE A 170 5.50 4.09 -27.27
C PHE A 170 5.92 5.12 -26.20
N THR A 171 7.05 5.78 -26.38
CA THR A 171 7.60 6.70 -25.37
C THR A 171 6.90 8.06 -25.34
N ARG A 172 6.40 8.57 -26.49
CA ARG A 172 5.80 9.90 -26.59
C ARG A 172 4.28 9.94 -26.51
N LEU A 173 3.60 8.81 -26.74
CA LEU A 173 2.15 8.73 -26.67
C LEU A 173 1.70 7.72 -25.62
N ILE A 174 2.10 6.46 -25.75
CA ILE A 174 1.54 5.37 -24.95
C ILE A 174 1.93 5.47 -23.47
N VAL A 175 3.23 5.59 -23.17
CA VAL A 175 3.70 5.75 -21.78
C VAL A 175 3.08 6.98 -21.12
N PRO A 176 3.11 8.17 -21.75
CA PRO A 176 2.43 9.35 -21.24
C PRO A 176 0.93 9.14 -20.97
N SER A 177 0.20 8.53 -21.87
CA SER A 177 -1.23 8.27 -21.68
C SER A 177 -1.52 7.30 -20.55
N ALA A 178 -0.61 6.34 -20.28
CA ALA A 178 -0.78 5.35 -19.22
C ALA A 178 -0.38 5.87 -17.83
N MET A 179 0.47 6.90 -17.74
CA MET A 179 1.00 7.39 -16.45
C MET A 179 -0.07 7.77 -15.43
N PRO A 180 -1.19 8.47 -15.78
CA PRO A 180 -2.23 8.78 -14.79
C PRO A 180 -2.81 7.53 -14.13
N SER A 181 -3.06 6.47 -14.91
CA SER A 181 -3.59 5.19 -14.39
C SER A 181 -2.57 4.48 -13.50
N ILE A 182 -1.29 4.48 -13.89
CA ILE A 182 -0.19 3.90 -13.09
C ILE A 182 -0.06 4.66 -11.76
N ILE A 183 -0.01 5.99 -11.81
CA ILE A 183 0.16 6.83 -10.62
C ILE A 183 -1.02 6.67 -9.67
N THR A 184 -2.25 6.66 -10.17
CA THR A 184 -3.45 6.43 -9.34
C THR A 184 -3.45 5.03 -8.73
N GLY A 185 -2.93 4.03 -9.44
CA GLY A 185 -2.76 2.66 -8.95
C GLY A 185 -1.82 2.51 -7.76
N LEU A 186 -0.89 3.47 -7.53
CA LEU A 186 0.05 3.43 -6.41
C LEU A 186 -0.64 3.34 -5.05
N ARG A 187 -1.78 4.00 -4.88
CA ARG A 187 -2.56 3.97 -3.63
C ARG A 187 -3.07 2.57 -3.29
N VAL A 188 -3.58 1.87 -4.28
CA VAL A 188 -4.06 0.50 -4.11
C VAL A 188 -2.88 -0.44 -3.83
N ASN A 189 -1.80 -0.27 -4.58
CA ASN A 189 -0.62 -1.11 -4.46
C ASN A 189 0.05 -1.01 -3.09
N ILE A 190 0.19 0.19 -2.50
CA ILE A 190 0.81 0.30 -1.16
C ILE A 190 -0.03 -0.40 -0.08
N ALA A 191 -1.37 -0.31 -0.16
CA ALA A 191 -2.26 -1.00 0.76
C ALA A 191 -2.15 -2.54 0.62
N LEU A 192 -2.08 -3.04 -0.62
CA LEU A 192 -1.90 -4.46 -0.90
C LEU A 192 -0.52 -4.96 -0.46
N ALA A 193 0.55 -4.19 -0.69
CA ALA A 193 1.90 -4.54 -0.23
C ALA A 193 1.96 -4.65 1.29
N MET A 194 1.35 -3.69 2.01
CA MET A 194 1.25 -3.72 3.47
C MET A 194 0.52 -4.98 3.93
N ALA A 195 -0.65 -5.28 3.36
CA ALA A 195 -1.40 -6.49 3.70
C ALA A 195 -0.58 -7.76 3.47
N GLY A 196 0.14 -7.85 2.33
CA GLY A 196 1.00 -8.98 2.02
C GLY A 196 2.15 -9.15 3.01
N SER A 197 2.88 -8.09 3.31
CA SER A 197 3.98 -8.11 4.28
C SER A 197 3.51 -8.55 5.67
N ILE A 198 2.43 -7.96 6.18
CA ILE A 198 1.88 -8.25 7.51
C ILE A 198 1.42 -9.71 7.62
N VAL A 199 0.70 -10.23 6.61
CA VAL A 199 0.26 -11.63 6.63
C VAL A 199 1.45 -12.57 6.58
N GLY A 200 2.49 -12.23 5.81
CA GLY A 200 3.74 -12.97 5.83
C GLY A 200 4.41 -13.00 7.21
N GLU A 201 4.33 -11.89 7.96
CA GLU A 201 4.85 -11.81 9.33
C GLU A 201 3.99 -12.60 10.33
N PHE A 202 2.66 -12.66 10.14
CA PHE A 202 1.76 -13.44 10.98
C PHE A 202 2.01 -14.94 10.87
N ILE A 203 2.31 -15.42 9.69
CA ILE A 203 2.48 -16.87 9.45
C ILE A 203 3.79 -17.37 10.01
N ALA A 204 4.89 -16.72 9.68
CA ALA A 204 6.19 -17.05 10.24
C ALA A 204 7.18 -15.90 10.02
N SER A 205 7.67 -15.30 11.08
CA SER A 205 8.70 -14.27 11.03
C SER A 205 9.55 -14.27 12.29
N ASP A 206 10.81 -13.88 12.15
CA ASP A 206 11.73 -13.63 13.25
C ASP A 206 11.67 -12.19 13.78
N ARG A 207 11.12 -11.26 12.99
CA ARG A 207 11.01 -9.83 13.28
C ARG A 207 9.75 -9.23 12.64
N GLY A 208 9.42 -8.02 13.05
CA GLY A 208 8.34 -7.22 12.47
C GLY A 208 7.15 -7.03 13.41
N LEU A 209 6.33 -6.04 13.09
CA LEU A 209 5.14 -5.68 13.89
C LEU A 209 4.11 -6.79 13.90
N GLY A 210 3.93 -7.49 12.76
CA GLY A 210 3.02 -8.62 12.67
C GLY A 210 3.45 -9.78 13.59
N ARG A 211 4.75 -10.11 13.58
CA ARG A 211 5.29 -11.10 14.53
C ARG A 211 5.09 -10.67 15.98
N MET A 212 5.35 -9.40 16.29
CA MET A 212 5.14 -8.87 17.65
C MET A 212 3.70 -9.07 18.11
N ILE A 213 2.71 -8.79 17.24
CA ILE A 213 1.29 -8.97 17.53
C ILE A 213 0.97 -10.45 17.78
N VAL A 214 1.41 -11.36 16.92
CA VAL A 214 1.15 -12.81 17.08
C VAL A 214 1.81 -13.34 18.35
N TYR A 215 3.08 -13.00 18.59
CA TYR A 215 3.79 -13.41 19.80
C TYR A 215 3.09 -12.92 21.08
N ALA A 216 2.72 -11.65 21.10
CA ALA A 216 1.98 -11.07 22.22
C ALA A 216 0.61 -11.74 22.43
N GLY A 217 -0.08 -12.11 21.35
CA GLY A 217 -1.32 -12.88 21.41
C GLY A 217 -1.14 -14.28 22.01
N THR A 218 -0.09 -15.01 21.63
CA THR A 218 0.19 -16.35 22.17
C THR A 218 0.61 -16.35 23.64
N THR A 219 1.17 -15.23 24.11
CA THR A 219 1.58 -15.02 25.51
C THR A 219 0.52 -14.32 26.34
N PHE A 220 -0.67 -14.03 25.77
CA PHE A 220 -1.76 -13.26 26.37
C PHE A 220 -1.34 -11.87 26.89
N ASP A 221 -0.27 -11.27 26.30
CA ASP A 221 0.11 -9.88 26.53
C ASP A 221 -0.72 -8.96 25.63
N LEU A 222 -1.99 -8.79 25.97
CA LEU A 222 -2.93 -8.01 25.14
C LEU A 222 -2.56 -6.52 25.08
N LYS A 223 -1.85 -5.98 26.07
CA LYS A 223 -1.30 -4.62 26.00
C LYS A 223 -0.32 -4.49 24.84
N LEU A 224 0.58 -5.46 24.68
CA LEU A 224 1.55 -5.47 23.58
C LEU A 224 0.88 -5.73 22.23
N VAL A 225 -0.20 -6.54 22.17
CA VAL A 225 -1.02 -6.69 20.96
C VAL A 225 -1.55 -5.33 20.52
N TRP A 226 -2.16 -4.56 21.43
CA TRP A 226 -2.70 -3.24 21.12
C TRP A 226 -1.63 -2.22 20.72
N VAL A 227 -0.43 -2.30 21.33
CA VAL A 227 0.72 -1.51 20.87
C VAL A 227 1.08 -1.84 19.43
N GLY A 228 1.18 -3.14 19.11
CA GLY A 228 1.48 -3.59 17.75
C GLY A 228 0.47 -3.12 16.73
N VAL A 229 -0.84 -3.30 17.03
CA VAL A 229 -1.93 -2.86 16.15
C VAL A 229 -1.92 -1.34 15.95
N THR A 230 -1.72 -0.57 17.02
CA THR A 230 -1.69 0.90 16.95
C THR A 230 -0.50 1.39 16.11
N VAL A 231 0.70 0.87 16.38
CA VAL A 231 1.92 1.26 15.66
C VAL A 231 1.84 0.83 14.19
N LEU A 232 1.31 -0.36 13.92
CA LEU A 232 1.08 -0.84 12.56
C LEU A 232 0.07 0.05 11.81
N SER A 233 -1.01 0.47 12.46
CA SER A 233 -1.99 1.40 11.88
C SER A 233 -1.36 2.74 11.55
N ILE A 234 -0.54 3.29 12.45
CA ILE A 234 0.20 4.53 12.21
C ILE A 234 1.16 4.37 11.03
N LEU A 235 1.95 3.29 11.00
CA LEU A 235 2.86 3.00 9.89
C LEU A 235 2.12 2.91 8.56
N SER A 236 0.99 2.20 8.53
CA SER A 236 0.14 2.05 7.33
C SER A 236 -0.37 3.40 6.82
N VAL A 237 -0.87 4.26 7.74
CA VAL A 237 -1.33 5.61 7.40
C VAL A 237 -0.19 6.48 6.87
N LEU A 238 0.99 6.41 7.49
CA LEU A 238 2.17 7.18 7.06
C LEU A 238 2.64 6.72 5.66
N MET A 239 2.72 5.43 5.41
CA MET A 239 3.11 4.90 4.10
C MET A 239 2.09 5.26 3.03
N TYR A 240 0.79 5.13 3.31
CA TYR A 240 -0.27 5.55 2.41
C TYR A 240 -0.21 7.06 2.12
N ALA A 241 -0.07 7.89 3.15
CA ALA A 241 0.03 9.34 3.01
C ALA A 241 1.26 9.75 2.19
N SER A 242 2.39 9.07 2.37
CA SER A 242 3.61 9.30 1.57
C SER A 242 3.38 9.01 0.09
N VAL A 243 2.67 7.93 -0.23
CA VAL A 243 2.31 7.60 -1.62
C VAL A 243 1.31 8.61 -2.20
N VAL A 244 0.31 9.05 -1.43
CA VAL A 244 -0.64 10.11 -1.85
C VAL A 244 0.09 11.43 -2.12
N LEU A 245 1.10 11.76 -1.31
CA LEU A 245 1.92 12.96 -1.54
C LEU A 245 2.76 12.82 -2.81
N LEU A 246 3.41 11.67 -2.98
CA LEU A 246 4.16 11.34 -4.20
C LEU A 246 3.29 11.46 -5.46
N GLU A 247 2.09 10.88 -5.42
CA GLU A 247 1.11 10.97 -6.51
C GLU A 247 0.77 12.43 -6.84
N LYS A 248 0.46 13.25 -5.83
CA LYS A 248 0.16 14.68 -6.06
C LYS A 248 1.32 15.42 -6.74
N VAL A 249 2.56 15.13 -6.33
CA VAL A 249 3.76 15.72 -6.94
C VAL A 249 3.91 15.26 -8.39
N LEU A 250 3.80 13.96 -8.65
CA LEU A 250 3.92 13.40 -10.00
C LEU A 250 2.82 13.92 -10.93
N MET A 251 1.56 13.93 -10.48
CA MET A 251 0.43 14.41 -11.29
C MET A 251 0.54 15.92 -11.59
N ARG A 252 1.05 16.73 -10.66
CA ARG A 252 1.25 18.16 -10.89
C ARG A 252 2.26 18.43 -12.02
N HIS A 253 3.35 17.69 -12.03
CA HIS A 253 4.34 17.79 -13.11
C HIS A 253 3.76 17.33 -14.45
N TRP A 254 2.88 16.33 -14.43
CA TRP A 254 2.29 15.78 -15.64
C TRP A 254 1.29 16.70 -16.32
N HIS A 255 0.42 17.38 -15.55
CA HIS A 255 -0.52 18.36 -16.10
C HIS A 255 0.17 19.64 -16.60
N GLY A 256 1.30 20.04 -16.00
CA GLY A 256 2.10 21.18 -16.48
C GLY A 256 2.79 20.93 -17.81
N ALA A 257 3.17 19.68 -18.11
CA ALA A 257 3.84 19.31 -19.35
C ALA A 257 2.89 19.15 -20.56
N VAL A 258 1.58 19.08 -20.36
CA VAL A 258 0.56 18.94 -21.42
C VAL A 258 0.00 20.30 -21.86
N THR A 259 0.28 21.36 -21.09
CA THR A 259 -0.22 22.74 -21.35
C THR A 259 0.82 23.69 -21.96
N GLU A 260 2.06 23.26 -22.18
CA GLU A 260 3.09 23.92 -22.98
C GLU A 260 3.26 23.19 -24.33
#